data_dff5906efa48b10a0fb3722e28f6b688
#
_entry.id   dff5906efa48b10a0fb3722e28f6b688
#
_cell.length_a   1.000
_cell.length_b   1.000
_cell.length_c   1.000
_cell.angle_alpha   90.00
_cell.angle_beta   90.00
_cell.angle_gamma   90.00
#
_symmetry.space_group_name_H-M   'P 1'
#
loop_
_entity.id
_entity.type
_entity.pdbx_description
1 polymer ?
#
loop_
_entity_poly.entity_id
_entity_poly.type
_entity_poly.pdbx_seq_one_letter_code
_entity_poly.pdbx_strand_id
1 'polypeptide(L)'
;MDSNIFDLIKKANDITLKNHGNLITLERAVFLSWWCDKGDCAFCYMSTQKNKIKDPKKARRNIYNIYAEAEMCRRLDWNIEFLSGGYESFTTQEIKEIATTIKDITDDGVWLNTGITDELEEFGSEIKGITGAVEVANPDIHKRVCPSKKLEDISNMMDVAGDLGFKKAITIILGLGETLEDVNYLIDYIKEHKIDRVIFYSLNPHKETIYANSSQPASLYYAQVVSQVRLAFPEIEIICGTWIDNLANIGILILSGANGITKFPLFKMFGTKYGKRVEEEVKWAGRELKGTFTDKSQLGPEKSEVSPDLDKFIN
;
A
#
# COMPACT_ATOMS: atom_id res chain seq x y z
N MET A 1 -7.51 16.00 -27.26
CA MET A 1 -6.09 16.39 -27.38
C MET A 1 -5.28 15.13 -27.14
N ASP A 2 -4.72 14.55 -28.20
CA ASP A 2 -3.79 13.41 -28.06
C ASP A 2 -2.45 13.93 -27.53
N SER A 3 -2.38 14.18 -26.21
CA SER A 3 -1.08 14.46 -25.61
C SER A 3 -0.29 13.15 -25.62
N ASN A 4 0.89 13.18 -26.22
CA ASN A 4 1.82 12.06 -26.19
C ASN A 4 2.01 11.63 -24.72
N ILE A 5 1.91 10.33 -24.44
CA ILE A 5 2.06 9.77 -23.10
C ILE A 5 3.38 10.21 -22.42
N PHE A 6 4.45 10.38 -23.17
CA PHE A 6 5.73 10.83 -22.64
C PHE A 6 5.71 12.31 -22.21
N ASP A 7 4.92 13.16 -22.86
CA ASP A 7 4.70 14.55 -22.43
C ASP A 7 3.89 14.59 -21.13
N LEU A 8 2.91 13.68 -20.98
CA LEU A 8 2.13 13.53 -19.76
C LEU A 8 3.04 13.13 -18.57
N ILE A 9 3.84 12.09 -18.77
CA ILE A 9 4.80 11.58 -17.76
C ILE A 9 5.80 12.68 -17.40
N LYS A 10 6.36 13.39 -18.38
CA LYS A 10 7.29 14.49 -18.14
C LYS A 10 6.67 15.58 -17.25
N LYS A 11 5.45 16.02 -17.55
CA LYS A 11 4.74 17.02 -16.73
C LYS A 11 4.50 16.51 -15.31
N ALA A 12 4.09 15.25 -15.14
CA ALA A 12 3.89 14.65 -13.85
C ALA A 12 5.20 14.58 -13.05
N ASN A 13 6.32 14.23 -13.69
CA ASN A 13 7.65 14.23 -13.11
C ASN A 13 8.07 15.62 -12.61
N ASP A 14 7.90 16.66 -13.45
CA ASP A 14 8.27 18.03 -13.10
C ASP A 14 7.45 18.55 -11.90
N ILE A 15 6.16 18.22 -11.85
CA ILE A 15 5.27 18.54 -10.71
C ILE A 15 5.73 17.82 -9.45
N THR A 16 6.07 16.52 -9.55
CA THR A 16 6.51 15.72 -8.40
C THR A 16 7.80 16.29 -7.83
N LEU A 17 8.79 16.58 -8.68
CA LEU A 17 10.05 17.18 -8.24
C LEU A 17 9.84 18.52 -7.55
N LYS A 18 8.96 19.35 -8.07
CA LYS A 18 8.66 20.67 -7.50
C LYS A 18 8.03 20.59 -6.11
N ASN A 19 7.06 19.66 -5.91
CA ASN A 19 6.24 19.63 -4.70
C ASN A 19 6.76 18.64 -3.65
N HIS A 20 7.44 17.57 -4.05
CA HIS A 20 7.87 16.49 -3.17
C HIS A 20 9.39 16.26 -3.15
N GLY A 21 10.14 16.97 -4.00
CA GLY A 21 11.59 16.82 -4.07
C GLY A 21 12.06 15.54 -4.75
N ASN A 22 13.27 15.11 -4.38
CA ASN A 22 14.01 14.05 -5.08
C ASN A 22 13.93 12.68 -4.38
N LEU A 23 13.42 12.63 -3.14
CA LEU A 23 13.43 11.43 -2.31
C LEU A 23 12.26 10.49 -2.64
N ILE A 24 12.56 9.20 -2.77
CA ILE A 24 11.57 8.13 -2.92
C ILE A 24 11.57 7.28 -1.66
N THR A 25 10.40 7.08 -1.07
CA THR A 25 10.23 6.24 0.11
C THR A 25 9.97 4.78 -0.26
N LEU A 26 10.42 3.89 0.60
CA LEU A 26 10.02 2.49 0.60
C LEU A 26 8.92 2.29 1.62
N GLU A 27 7.78 1.75 1.16
CA GLU A 27 6.60 1.58 1.99
C GLU A 27 6.36 0.08 2.24
N ARG A 28 6.31 -0.32 3.50
CA ARG A 28 6.07 -1.72 3.88
C ARG A 28 4.69 -1.94 4.44
N ALA A 29 3.84 -2.68 3.72
CA ALA A 29 2.58 -3.16 4.26
C ALA A 29 2.83 -4.27 5.29
N VAL A 30 2.44 -4.05 6.53
CA VAL A 30 2.57 -5.03 7.62
C VAL A 30 1.24 -5.76 7.77
N PHE A 31 1.20 -7.02 7.34
CA PHE A 31 0.00 -7.83 7.45
C PHE A 31 -0.17 -8.38 8.86
N LEU A 32 -1.40 -8.33 9.39
CA LEU A 32 -1.78 -8.86 10.69
C LEU A 32 -2.35 -10.28 10.58
N SER A 33 -3.14 -10.53 9.53
CA SER A 33 -3.82 -11.81 9.30
C SER A 33 -4.02 -12.07 7.81
N TRP A 34 -4.18 -13.34 7.46
CA TRP A 34 -4.49 -13.82 6.11
C TRP A 34 -5.94 -14.32 5.97
N TRP A 35 -6.81 -13.96 6.89
CA TRP A 35 -8.23 -14.30 6.87
C TRP A 35 -9.09 -13.03 6.86
N CYS A 36 -10.28 -13.14 6.27
CA CYS A 36 -11.24 -12.03 6.16
C CYS A 36 -12.66 -12.59 6.28
N ASP A 37 -13.48 -12.03 7.18
CA ASP A 37 -14.87 -12.48 7.35
C ASP A 37 -15.71 -12.24 6.09
N LYS A 38 -15.61 -11.10 5.44
CA LYS A 38 -16.30 -10.85 4.16
C LYS A 38 -15.84 -11.83 3.09
N GLY A 39 -14.55 -11.96 2.83
CA GLY A 39 -13.88 -12.97 2.03
C GLY A 39 -14.51 -13.26 0.66
N ASP A 40 -14.97 -12.22 -0.07
CA ASP A 40 -15.66 -12.36 -1.36
C ASP A 40 -15.12 -11.40 -2.44
N CYS A 41 -14.11 -10.61 -2.13
CA CYS A 41 -13.45 -9.79 -3.15
C CYS A 41 -12.87 -10.66 -4.25
N ALA A 42 -13.29 -10.44 -5.49
CA ALA A 42 -13.06 -11.33 -6.63
C ALA A 42 -11.57 -11.54 -7.01
N PHE A 43 -10.69 -10.64 -6.57
CA PHE A 43 -9.24 -10.65 -6.86
C PHE A 43 -8.40 -11.05 -5.65
N CYS A 44 -8.99 -11.08 -4.43
CA CYS A 44 -8.22 -11.13 -3.20
C CYS A 44 -7.79 -12.55 -2.83
N TYR A 45 -6.51 -12.71 -2.41
CA TYR A 45 -6.03 -13.98 -1.87
C TYR A 45 -6.85 -14.46 -0.66
N MET A 46 -7.27 -13.56 0.24
CA MET A 46 -8.03 -13.93 1.43
C MET A 46 -9.38 -14.54 1.08
N SER A 47 -10.00 -14.18 -0.06
CA SER A 47 -11.25 -14.79 -0.52
C SER A 47 -11.07 -16.27 -0.82
N THR A 48 -9.89 -16.69 -1.25
CA THR A 48 -9.58 -18.11 -1.51
C THR A 48 -9.34 -18.90 -0.23
N GLN A 49 -9.16 -18.23 0.92
CA GLN A 49 -8.83 -18.84 2.20
C GLN A 49 -10.04 -18.95 3.15
N LYS A 50 -11.08 -18.14 2.96
CA LYS A 50 -12.25 -18.07 3.87
C LYS A 50 -12.82 -19.44 4.21
N ASN A 51 -13.03 -20.29 3.22
CA ASN A 51 -13.60 -21.62 3.42
C ASN A 51 -12.60 -22.69 3.88
N LYS A 52 -11.29 -22.42 3.79
CA LYS A 52 -10.22 -23.33 4.19
C LYS A 52 -9.80 -23.14 5.64
N ILE A 53 -9.82 -21.91 6.12
CA ILE A 53 -9.44 -21.54 7.49
C ILE A 53 -10.71 -21.52 8.34
N LYS A 54 -10.89 -22.53 9.18
CA LYS A 54 -12.06 -22.66 10.05
C LYS A 54 -11.95 -21.86 11.36
N ASP A 55 -10.74 -21.54 11.77
CA ASP A 55 -10.46 -20.76 12.97
C ASP A 55 -9.64 -19.52 12.56
N PRO A 56 -10.26 -18.32 12.57
CA PRO A 56 -9.59 -17.06 12.17
C PRO A 56 -8.30 -16.79 12.94
N LYS A 57 -8.23 -17.21 14.21
CA LYS A 57 -7.04 -17.01 15.04
C LYS A 57 -5.79 -17.72 14.49
N LYS A 58 -5.97 -18.82 13.76
CA LYS A 58 -4.86 -19.56 13.12
C LYS A 58 -4.28 -18.84 11.91
N ALA A 59 -5.00 -17.88 11.36
CA ALA A 59 -4.52 -17.02 10.25
C ALA A 59 -3.78 -15.77 10.75
N ARG A 60 -3.80 -15.50 12.04
CA ARG A 60 -3.10 -14.36 12.65
C ARG A 60 -1.60 -14.59 12.60
N ARG A 61 -0.87 -13.54 12.30
CA ARG A 61 0.58 -13.56 12.41
C ARG A 61 0.99 -13.51 13.89
N ASN A 62 2.15 -14.09 14.17
CA ASN A 62 2.78 -13.93 15.48
C ASN A 62 3.12 -12.45 15.70
N ILE A 63 2.71 -11.90 16.85
CA ILE A 63 2.86 -10.49 17.18
C ILE A 63 4.34 -10.05 17.24
N TYR A 64 5.22 -10.91 17.73
CA TYR A 64 6.66 -10.62 17.79
C TYR A 64 7.27 -10.50 16.38
N ASN A 65 6.74 -11.26 15.41
CA ASN A 65 7.16 -11.12 14.02
C ASN A 65 6.69 -9.79 13.42
N ILE A 66 5.54 -9.26 13.84
CA ILE A 66 5.04 -7.94 13.44
C ILE A 66 5.97 -6.85 14.00
N TYR A 67 6.34 -6.94 15.27
CA TYR A 67 7.26 -5.99 15.92
C TYR A 67 8.68 -6.05 15.35
N ALA A 68 9.17 -7.26 15.06
CA ALA A 68 10.46 -7.42 14.37
C ALA A 68 10.46 -6.76 12.98
N GLU A 69 9.34 -6.86 12.27
CA GLU A 69 9.17 -6.22 10.96
C GLU A 69 9.18 -4.69 11.07
N ALA A 70 8.53 -4.13 12.11
CA ALA A 70 8.55 -2.69 12.39
C ALA A 70 9.96 -2.20 12.75
N GLU A 71 10.69 -2.93 13.60
CA GLU A 71 12.07 -2.62 13.96
C GLU A 71 13.00 -2.67 12.73
N MET A 72 12.80 -3.64 11.84
CA MET A 72 13.55 -3.69 10.58
C MET A 72 13.27 -2.50 9.68
N CYS A 73 12.00 -2.08 9.56
CA CYS A 73 11.65 -0.87 8.82
C CYS A 73 12.38 0.35 9.41
N ARG A 74 12.36 0.52 10.72
CA ARG A 74 13.08 1.61 11.40
C ARG A 74 14.57 1.60 11.11
N ARG A 75 15.24 0.45 11.22
CA ARG A 75 16.69 0.32 10.99
C ARG A 75 17.09 0.61 9.55
N LEU A 76 16.25 0.21 8.60
CA LEU A 76 16.50 0.37 7.18
C LEU A 76 15.97 1.69 6.61
N ASP A 77 15.44 2.58 7.49
CA ASP A 77 14.79 3.83 7.13
C ASP A 77 13.67 3.66 6.10
N TRP A 78 12.87 2.59 6.29
CA TRP A 78 11.68 2.29 5.50
C TRP A 78 10.42 2.70 6.24
N ASN A 79 9.44 3.22 5.52
CA ASN A 79 8.16 3.57 6.11
C ASN A 79 7.27 2.33 6.26
N ILE A 80 6.37 2.35 7.25
CA ILE A 80 5.26 1.40 7.31
C ILE A 80 4.10 1.99 6.50
N GLU A 81 3.75 1.31 5.40
CA GLU A 81 2.66 1.71 4.49
C GLU A 81 1.33 1.74 5.24
N PHE A 82 1.01 0.64 5.91
CA PHE A 82 -0.12 0.48 6.82
C PHE A 82 -0.07 -0.87 7.54
N LEU A 83 -0.83 -0.99 8.61
CA LEU A 83 -1.24 -2.28 9.17
C LEU A 83 -2.40 -2.81 8.33
N SER A 84 -2.26 -4.02 7.80
CA SER A 84 -3.25 -4.63 6.90
C SER A 84 -3.82 -5.91 7.47
N GLY A 85 -5.12 -6.11 7.34
CA GLY A 85 -5.81 -7.33 7.73
C GLY A 85 -7.15 -7.46 7.04
N GLY A 86 -7.73 -8.65 7.10
CA GLY A 86 -9.12 -8.82 6.71
C GLY A 86 -10.07 -8.43 7.85
N TYR A 87 -11.34 -8.27 7.51
CA TYR A 87 -12.40 -7.97 8.47
C TYR A 87 -12.42 -9.00 9.62
N GLU A 88 -12.63 -8.51 10.84
CA GLU A 88 -12.79 -9.30 12.07
C GLU A 88 -11.62 -10.25 12.39
N SER A 89 -10.45 -9.98 11.82
CA SER A 89 -9.24 -10.74 12.15
C SER A 89 -8.72 -10.44 13.56
N PHE A 90 -8.87 -9.20 14.01
CA PHE A 90 -8.47 -8.66 15.31
C PHE A 90 -9.55 -7.71 15.82
N THR A 91 -9.67 -7.58 17.13
CA THR A 91 -10.52 -6.55 17.76
C THR A 91 -9.83 -5.17 17.64
N THR A 92 -10.61 -4.09 17.75
CA THR A 92 -10.10 -2.72 17.77
C THR A 92 -9.06 -2.51 18.86
N GLN A 93 -9.29 -3.05 20.04
CA GLN A 93 -8.35 -2.98 21.16
C GLN A 93 -7.03 -3.70 20.84
N GLU A 94 -7.06 -4.90 20.27
CA GLU A 94 -5.85 -5.62 19.84
C GLU A 94 -5.07 -4.85 18.78
N ILE A 95 -5.76 -4.22 17.82
CA ILE A 95 -5.13 -3.38 16.78
C ILE A 95 -4.46 -2.15 17.41
N LYS A 96 -5.14 -1.50 18.35
CA LYS A 96 -4.62 -0.35 19.09
C LYS A 96 -3.34 -0.68 19.85
N GLU A 97 -3.31 -1.82 20.56
CA GLU A 97 -2.12 -2.30 21.28
C GLU A 97 -0.94 -2.56 20.33
N ILE A 98 -1.21 -3.21 19.18
CA ILE A 98 -0.20 -3.44 18.15
C ILE A 98 0.32 -2.12 17.59
N ALA A 99 -0.57 -1.19 17.24
CA ALA A 99 -0.22 0.10 16.69
C ALA A 99 0.59 0.95 17.68
N THR A 100 0.22 0.95 18.96
CA THR A 100 0.96 1.64 20.02
C THR A 100 2.40 1.11 20.12
N THR A 101 2.58 -0.20 20.16
CA THR A 101 3.93 -0.80 20.22
C THR A 101 4.75 -0.46 18.97
N ILE A 102 4.12 -0.48 17.78
CA ILE A 102 4.82 -0.10 16.54
C ILE A 102 5.20 1.37 16.56
N LYS A 103 4.33 2.25 17.05
CA LYS A 103 4.65 3.68 17.22
C LYS A 103 5.83 3.88 18.16
N ASP A 104 5.88 3.15 19.27
CA ASP A 104 7.02 3.22 20.20
C ASP A 104 8.34 2.73 19.57
N ILE A 105 8.26 1.75 18.65
CA ILE A 105 9.41 1.26 17.89
C ILE A 105 9.88 2.28 16.85
N THR A 106 8.95 2.87 16.09
CA THR A 106 9.26 3.66 14.89
C THR A 106 9.25 5.16 15.11
N ASP A 107 8.79 5.60 16.29
CA ASP A 107 8.56 7.00 16.65
C ASP A 107 7.57 7.73 15.70
N ASP A 108 6.68 6.95 15.05
CA ASP A 108 5.66 7.48 14.12
C ASP A 108 4.37 6.65 14.22
N GLY A 109 3.22 7.33 14.11
CA GLY A 109 1.91 6.67 14.03
C GLY A 109 1.77 5.87 12.72
N VAL A 110 0.94 4.84 12.75
CA VAL A 110 0.74 3.98 11.58
C VAL A 110 -0.55 4.31 10.82
N TRP A 111 -0.60 3.94 9.54
CA TRP A 111 -1.83 3.88 8.77
C TRP A 111 -2.57 2.58 9.05
N LEU A 112 -3.90 2.61 9.01
CA LEU A 112 -4.73 1.43 9.25
C LEU A 112 -5.50 1.04 7.99
N ASN A 113 -5.40 -0.24 7.56
CA ASN A 113 -6.14 -0.85 6.45
C ASN A 113 -6.67 -2.24 6.85
N THR A 114 -7.60 -2.26 7.81
CA THR A 114 -8.17 -3.49 8.37
C THR A 114 -9.64 -3.69 8.07
N GLY A 115 -10.15 -2.93 7.10
CA GLY A 115 -11.55 -2.95 6.68
C GLY A 115 -12.32 -1.73 7.19
N ILE A 116 -13.63 -1.73 6.93
CA ILE A 116 -14.54 -0.68 7.41
C ILE A 116 -14.83 -0.94 8.89
N THR A 117 -14.75 0.09 9.70
CA THR A 117 -15.10 0.08 11.12
C THR A 117 -15.84 1.37 11.47
N ASP A 118 -16.74 1.28 12.43
CA ASP A 118 -17.43 2.41 13.09
C ASP A 118 -16.77 2.78 14.43
N GLU A 119 -15.70 2.09 14.82
CA GLU A 119 -14.97 2.30 16.08
C GLU A 119 -13.74 3.22 15.93
N LEU A 120 -13.74 4.16 14.97
CA LEU A 120 -12.58 5.03 14.72
C LEU A 120 -12.23 5.93 15.91
N GLU A 121 -13.22 6.29 16.72
CA GLU A 121 -13.06 7.12 17.93
C GLU A 121 -12.21 6.45 19.02
N GLU A 122 -12.07 5.12 18.98
CA GLU A 122 -11.26 4.37 19.93
C GLU A 122 -9.75 4.53 19.69
N PHE A 123 -9.35 5.00 18.49
CA PHE A 123 -7.95 5.21 18.14
C PHE A 123 -7.47 6.59 18.54
N GLY A 124 -6.18 6.66 18.93
CA GLY A 124 -5.49 7.90 19.27
C GLY A 124 -4.32 8.17 18.32
N SER A 125 -3.28 8.79 18.85
CA SER A 125 -2.09 9.20 18.09
C SER A 125 -1.23 8.03 17.59
N GLU A 126 -1.52 6.79 17.98
CA GLU A 126 -0.90 5.57 17.42
C GLU A 126 -1.34 5.33 15.97
N ILE A 127 -2.51 5.85 15.58
CA ILE A 127 -2.99 5.83 14.20
C ILE A 127 -2.91 7.25 13.63
N LYS A 128 -2.10 7.44 12.59
CA LYS A 128 -1.98 8.75 11.89
C LYS A 128 -2.94 8.90 10.74
N GLY A 129 -3.50 7.80 10.23
CA GLY A 129 -4.44 7.86 9.13
C GLY A 129 -5.17 6.54 8.86
N ILE A 130 -6.30 6.66 8.20
CA ILE A 130 -7.18 5.56 7.81
C ILE A 130 -7.08 5.33 6.31
N THR A 131 -7.03 4.08 5.91
CA THR A 131 -6.94 3.68 4.50
C THR A 131 -8.23 2.98 4.06
N GLY A 132 -8.95 3.57 3.15
CA GLY A 132 -10.10 2.97 2.49
C GLY A 132 -9.67 2.06 1.36
N ALA A 133 -10.02 0.78 1.44
CA ALA A 133 -9.72 -0.20 0.40
C ALA A 133 -10.75 -0.07 -0.75
N VAL A 134 -10.67 1.03 -1.52
CA VAL A 134 -11.58 1.38 -2.63
C VAL A 134 -11.40 0.42 -3.81
N GLU A 135 -10.17 0.04 -4.11
CA GLU A 135 -9.74 -0.87 -5.18
C GLU A 135 -10.03 -0.36 -6.60
N VAL A 136 -11.25 0.08 -6.87
CA VAL A 136 -11.66 0.75 -8.11
C VAL A 136 -12.79 1.75 -7.81
N ALA A 137 -12.64 2.99 -8.29
CA ALA A 137 -13.59 4.06 -7.96
C ALA A 137 -14.86 4.05 -8.84
N ASN A 138 -14.86 3.36 -10.01
CA ASN A 138 -16.08 3.17 -10.79
C ASN A 138 -17.06 2.27 -10.01
N PRO A 139 -18.28 2.75 -9.64
CA PRO A 139 -19.19 2.03 -8.75
C PRO A 139 -19.67 0.68 -9.30
N ASP A 140 -19.87 0.58 -10.62
CA ASP A 140 -20.33 -0.65 -11.25
C ASP A 140 -19.25 -1.73 -11.23
N ILE A 141 -18.00 -1.34 -11.47
CA ILE A 141 -16.87 -2.27 -11.38
C ILE A 141 -16.64 -2.64 -9.92
N HIS A 142 -16.66 -1.67 -9.00
CA HIS A 142 -16.49 -1.91 -7.57
C HIS A 142 -17.50 -2.93 -7.03
N LYS A 143 -18.79 -2.73 -7.32
CA LYS A 143 -19.86 -3.64 -6.92
C LYS A 143 -19.64 -5.08 -7.41
N ARG A 144 -19.07 -5.23 -8.61
CA ARG A 144 -18.77 -6.55 -9.20
C ARG A 144 -17.58 -7.23 -8.52
N VAL A 145 -16.52 -6.46 -8.17
CA VAL A 145 -15.28 -7.03 -7.65
C VAL A 145 -15.19 -7.08 -6.12
N CYS A 146 -16.03 -6.29 -5.43
CA CYS A 146 -16.09 -6.20 -3.96
C CYS A 146 -17.55 -6.24 -3.47
N PRO A 147 -18.32 -7.34 -3.69
CA PRO A 147 -19.77 -7.34 -3.51
C PRO A 147 -20.23 -7.06 -2.07
N SER A 148 -19.52 -7.55 -1.05
CA SER A 148 -19.85 -7.30 0.38
C SER A 148 -19.19 -6.07 0.98
N LYS A 149 -18.35 -5.37 0.24
CA LYS A 149 -17.65 -4.17 0.67
C LYS A 149 -18.15 -2.99 -0.16
N LYS A 150 -19.23 -2.34 0.27
CA LYS A 150 -19.85 -1.26 -0.50
C LYS A 150 -18.95 -0.02 -0.53
N LEU A 151 -18.88 0.64 -1.69
CA LEU A 151 -18.12 1.87 -1.87
C LEU A 151 -18.65 2.99 -0.96
N GLU A 152 -19.97 3.08 -0.80
CA GLU A 152 -20.64 4.03 0.09
C GLU A 152 -20.20 3.87 1.57
N ASP A 153 -20.09 2.62 2.05
CA ASP A 153 -19.66 2.37 3.44
C ASP A 153 -18.18 2.80 3.64
N ILE A 154 -17.34 2.61 2.61
CA ILE A 154 -15.96 3.11 2.63
C ILE A 154 -15.96 4.63 2.66
N SER A 155 -16.74 5.28 1.81
CA SER A 155 -16.85 6.74 1.72
C SER A 155 -17.28 7.34 3.05
N ASN A 156 -18.32 6.79 3.67
CA ASN A 156 -18.79 7.22 4.99
C ASN A 156 -17.69 7.10 6.06
N MET A 157 -16.96 5.98 6.09
CA MET A 157 -15.82 5.82 7.01
C MET A 157 -14.73 6.86 6.75
N MET A 158 -14.43 7.18 5.48
CA MET A 158 -13.41 8.19 5.15
C MET A 158 -13.82 9.60 5.58
N ASP A 159 -15.11 9.93 5.50
CA ASP A 159 -15.63 11.22 5.96
C ASP A 159 -15.56 11.32 7.48
N VAL A 160 -16.00 10.29 8.20
CA VAL A 160 -15.85 10.21 9.67
C VAL A 160 -14.37 10.29 10.09
N ALA A 161 -13.47 9.60 9.39
CA ALA A 161 -12.04 9.69 9.69
C ALA A 161 -11.50 11.13 9.54
N GLY A 162 -11.96 11.86 8.52
CA GLY A 162 -11.62 13.27 8.34
C GLY A 162 -12.16 14.17 9.46
N ASP A 163 -13.39 13.95 9.90
CA ASP A 163 -14.01 14.70 11.01
C ASP A 163 -13.29 14.46 12.35
N LEU A 164 -12.74 13.26 12.54
CA LEU A 164 -11.91 12.89 13.70
C LEU A 164 -10.45 13.38 13.58
N GLY A 165 -10.07 14.00 12.46
CA GLY A 165 -8.74 14.55 12.24
C GLY A 165 -7.68 13.54 11.75
N PHE A 166 -8.08 12.34 11.37
CA PHE A 166 -7.17 11.37 10.73
C PHE A 166 -6.86 11.79 9.29
N LYS A 167 -5.63 11.52 8.85
CA LYS A 167 -5.31 11.55 7.42
C LYS A 167 -6.03 10.42 6.69
N LYS A 168 -6.29 10.62 5.40
CA LYS A 168 -7.07 9.71 4.57
C LYS A 168 -6.26 9.16 3.41
N ALA A 169 -6.19 7.85 3.30
CA ALA A 169 -5.58 7.16 2.15
C ALA A 169 -6.58 6.23 1.47
N ILE A 170 -6.36 5.96 0.20
CA ILE A 170 -7.10 4.91 -0.53
C ILE A 170 -6.16 3.98 -1.25
N THR A 171 -6.56 2.70 -1.35
CA THR A 171 -5.90 1.74 -2.26
C THR A 171 -6.69 1.59 -3.54
N ILE A 172 -5.97 1.54 -4.66
CA ILE A 172 -6.50 1.33 -6.01
C ILE A 172 -5.72 0.18 -6.66
N ILE A 173 -6.44 -0.78 -7.24
CA ILE A 173 -5.84 -1.90 -7.98
C ILE A 173 -6.17 -1.73 -9.45
N LEU A 174 -5.14 -1.57 -10.28
CA LEU A 174 -5.29 -1.50 -11.72
C LEU A 174 -5.30 -2.90 -12.35
N GLY A 175 -6.21 -3.12 -13.28
CA GLY A 175 -6.41 -4.41 -13.97
C GLY A 175 -7.68 -5.15 -13.53
N LEU A 176 -8.58 -4.52 -12.77
CA LEU A 176 -9.86 -5.09 -12.35
C LEU A 176 -10.97 -4.95 -13.39
N GLY A 177 -10.68 -4.35 -14.55
CA GLY A 177 -11.59 -4.14 -15.66
C GLY A 177 -11.94 -2.68 -15.90
N GLU A 178 -11.26 -1.77 -15.23
CA GLU A 178 -11.32 -0.33 -15.46
C GLU A 178 -10.57 0.07 -16.75
N THR A 179 -10.91 1.22 -17.28
CA THR A 179 -10.30 1.86 -18.44
C THR A 179 -9.72 3.23 -18.08
N LEU A 180 -9.07 3.90 -19.02
CA LEU A 180 -8.57 5.27 -18.81
C LEU A 180 -9.71 6.29 -18.58
N GLU A 181 -10.91 6.01 -19.07
CA GLU A 181 -12.08 6.86 -18.85
C GLU A 181 -12.53 6.82 -17.38
N ASP A 182 -12.32 5.69 -16.71
CA ASP A 182 -12.67 5.49 -15.30
C ASP A 182 -11.76 6.27 -14.33
N VAL A 183 -10.64 6.83 -14.82
CA VAL A 183 -9.78 7.72 -14.01
C VAL A 183 -10.54 8.95 -13.52
N ASN A 184 -11.56 9.40 -14.24
CA ASN A 184 -12.41 10.51 -13.81
C ASN A 184 -13.15 10.17 -12.50
N TYR A 185 -13.68 8.96 -12.34
CA TYR A 185 -14.30 8.53 -11.08
C TYR A 185 -13.30 8.57 -9.92
N LEU A 186 -12.04 8.20 -10.16
CA LEU A 186 -11.00 8.27 -9.15
C LEU A 186 -10.67 9.71 -8.77
N ILE A 187 -10.54 10.60 -9.76
CA ILE A 187 -10.27 12.03 -9.54
C ILE A 187 -11.41 12.66 -8.74
N ASP A 188 -12.66 12.38 -9.10
CA ASP A 188 -13.82 12.88 -8.38
C ASP A 188 -13.87 12.35 -6.94
N TYR A 189 -13.61 11.07 -6.72
CA TYR A 189 -13.54 10.45 -5.39
C TYR A 189 -12.46 11.10 -4.49
N ILE A 190 -11.26 11.28 -5.02
CA ILE A 190 -10.15 11.92 -4.30
C ILE A 190 -10.54 13.35 -3.87
N LYS A 191 -11.16 14.11 -4.78
CA LYS A 191 -11.57 15.49 -4.54
C LYS A 191 -12.70 15.56 -3.52
N GLU A 192 -13.75 14.74 -3.68
CA GLU A 192 -14.94 14.72 -2.81
C GLU A 192 -14.57 14.40 -1.37
N HIS A 193 -13.80 13.32 -1.17
CA HIS A 193 -13.43 12.85 0.17
C HIS A 193 -12.12 13.46 0.68
N LYS A 194 -11.51 14.41 -0.03
CA LYS A 194 -10.26 15.09 0.36
C LYS A 194 -9.18 14.10 0.79
N ILE A 195 -8.83 13.20 -0.11
CA ILE A 195 -7.84 12.13 0.14
C ILE A 195 -6.42 12.72 0.17
N ASP A 196 -5.64 12.37 1.18
CA ASP A 196 -4.25 12.82 1.36
C ASP A 196 -3.22 11.91 0.64
N ARG A 197 -3.56 10.61 0.47
CA ARG A 197 -2.66 9.60 -0.10
C ARG A 197 -3.40 8.63 -1.00
N VAL A 198 -2.84 8.34 -2.17
CA VAL A 198 -3.32 7.25 -3.05
C VAL A 198 -2.25 6.19 -3.19
N ILE A 199 -2.63 4.94 -2.97
CA ILE A 199 -1.75 3.79 -3.08
C ILE A 199 -2.23 2.94 -4.25
N PHE A 200 -1.47 2.95 -5.34
CA PHE A 200 -1.75 2.17 -6.53
C PHE A 200 -1.08 0.80 -6.47
N TYR A 201 -1.79 -0.22 -6.88
CA TYR A 201 -1.26 -1.56 -7.11
C TYR A 201 -1.59 -2.05 -8.51
N SER A 202 -0.74 -2.90 -9.06
CA SER A 202 -1.11 -3.75 -10.19
C SER A 202 -1.81 -5.01 -9.69
N LEU A 203 -2.83 -5.47 -10.40
CA LEU A 203 -3.48 -6.75 -10.13
C LEU A 203 -2.41 -7.86 -10.03
N ASN A 204 -2.50 -8.66 -8.97
CA ASN A 204 -1.74 -9.89 -8.82
C ASN A 204 -2.69 -11.09 -9.00
N PRO A 205 -2.70 -11.76 -10.15
CA PRO A 205 -3.61 -12.86 -10.42
C PRO A 205 -3.39 -14.05 -9.47
N HIS A 206 -4.40 -14.41 -8.70
CA HIS A 206 -4.37 -15.59 -7.83
C HIS A 206 -5.12 -16.75 -8.46
N LYS A 207 -4.56 -17.96 -8.38
CA LYS A 207 -5.06 -19.17 -9.08
C LYS A 207 -6.52 -19.53 -8.79
N GLU A 208 -7.05 -19.20 -7.63
CA GLU A 208 -8.42 -19.56 -7.23
C GLU A 208 -9.38 -18.35 -7.31
N THR A 209 -9.04 -17.33 -8.08
CA THR A 209 -9.88 -16.16 -8.33
C THR A 209 -10.32 -16.12 -9.79
N ILE A 210 -11.33 -15.28 -10.09
CA ILE A 210 -11.76 -15.09 -11.49
C ILE A 210 -10.66 -14.47 -12.37
N TYR A 211 -9.62 -13.87 -11.75
CA TYR A 211 -8.48 -13.25 -12.40
C TYR A 211 -7.30 -14.20 -12.60
N ALA A 212 -7.44 -15.51 -12.30
CA ALA A 212 -6.35 -16.49 -12.36
C ALA A 212 -5.56 -16.50 -13.70
N ASN A 213 -6.24 -16.18 -14.80
CA ASN A 213 -5.67 -16.14 -16.14
C ASN A 213 -5.55 -14.71 -16.71
N SER A 214 -5.71 -13.69 -15.87
CA SER A 214 -5.53 -12.29 -16.27
C SER A 214 -4.06 -11.93 -16.30
N SER A 215 -3.69 -10.97 -17.15
CA SER A 215 -2.38 -10.32 -17.10
C SER A 215 -2.39 -9.17 -16.11
N GLN A 216 -1.21 -8.79 -15.62
CA GLN A 216 -1.03 -7.50 -14.98
C GLN A 216 -1.24 -6.38 -16.00
N PRO A 217 -1.63 -5.16 -15.58
CA PRO A 217 -1.79 -4.02 -16.48
C PRO A 217 -0.47 -3.67 -17.16
N ALA A 218 -0.56 -3.21 -18.41
CA ALA A 218 0.61 -2.75 -19.15
C ALA A 218 1.29 -1.56 -18.43
N SER A 219 2.63 -1.53 -18.45
CA SER A 219 3.43 -0.50 -17.76
C SER A 219 3.03 0.93 -18.12
N LEU A 220 2.80 1.20 -19.42
CA LEU A 220 2.39 2.53 -19.87
C LEU A 220 0.94 2.88 -19.48
N TYR A 221 0.03 1.90 -19.39
CA TYR A 221 -1.30 2.13 -18.86
C TYR A 221 -1.23 2.57 -17.40
N TYR A 222 -0.47 1.83 -16.58
CA TYR A 222 -0.25 2.17 -15.18
C TYR A 222 0.37 3.57 -15.03
N ALA A 223 1.43 3.84 -15.79
CA ALA A 223 2.09 5.14 -15.81
C ALA A 223 1.14 6.28 -16.19
N GLN A 224 0.24 6.06 -17.15
CA GLN A 224 -0.72 7.05 -17.59
C GLN A 224 -1.75 7.39 -16.52
N VAL A 225 -2.29 6.37 -15.81
CA VAL A 225 -3.23 6.58 -14.69
C VAL A 225 -2.57 7.40 -13.58
N VAL A 226 -1.36 7.00 -13.16
CA VAL A 226 -0.60 7.71 -12.11
C VAL A 226 -0.33 9.17 -12.51
N SER A 227 0.10 9.39 -13.76
CA SER A 227 0.37 10.75 -14.27
C SER A 227 -0.86 11.63 -14.27
N GLN A 228 -2.03 11.10 -14.64
CA GLN A 228 -3.29 11.85 -14.62
C GLN A 228 -3.66 12.28 -13.20
N VAL A 229 -3.54 11.39 -12.23
CA VAL A 229 -3.80 11.70 -10.82
C VAL A 229 -2.80 12.72 -10.28
N ARG A 230 -1.50 12.61 -10.60
CA ARG A 230 -0.48 13.60 -10.21
C ARG A 230 -0.77 14.99 -10.79
N LEU A 231 -1.21 15.07 -12.05
CA LEU A 231 -1.57 16.35 -12.66
C LEU A 231 -2.82 16.97 -12.05
N ALA A 232 -3.80 16.15 -11.67
CA ALA A 232 -5.01 16.61 -11.00
C ALA A 232 -4.74 17.07 -9.55
N PHE A 233 -3.81 16.41 -8.86
CA PHE A 233 -3.48 16.65 -7.46
C PHE A 233 -1.96 16.78 -7.26
N PRO A 234 -1.38 17.97 -7.47
CA PRO A 234 0.07 18.19 -7.39
C PRO A 234 0.71 17.83 -6.05
N GLU A 235 -0.03 17.94 -4.96
CA GLU A 235 0.49 17.79 -3.59
C GLU A 235 0.11 16.46 -2.92
N ILE A 236 -0.74 15.64 -3.55
CA ILE A 236 -1.14 14.36 -2.97
C ILE A 236 0.04 13.40 -2.88
N GLU A 237 0.11 12.60 -1.84
CA GLU A 237 1.10 11.54 -1.76
C GLU A 237 0.67 10.34 -2.63
N ILE A 238 1.55 9.90 -3.53
CA ILE A 238 1.30 8.77 -4.44
C ILE A 238 2.31 7.68 -4.18
N ILE A 239 1.83 6.51 -3.77
CA ILE A 239 2.63 5.30 -3.59
C ILE A 239 2.29 4.31 -4.70
N CYS A 240 3.29 3.74 -5.36
CA CYS A 240 3.08 2.76 -6.41
C CYS A 240 3.64 1.38 -6.04
N GLY A 241 2.79 0.37 -6.13
CA GLY A 241 3.15 -1.02 -5.89
C GLY A 241 3.39 -1.78 -7.19
N THR A 242 4.46 -2.56 -7.21
CA THR A 242 4.73 -3.52 -8.28
C THR A 242 5.21 -4.84 -7.68
N TRP A 243 5.21 -5.89 -8.48
CA TRP A 243 5.62 -7.22 -8.05
C TRP A 243 7.05 -7.53 -8.48
N ILE A 244 7.66 -8.55 -7.87
CA ILE A 244 9.07 -8.90 -8.11
C ILE A 244 9.39 -9.23 -9.58
N ASP A 245 8.42 -9.69 -10.34
CA ASP A 245 8.52 -9.98 -11.78
C ASP A 245 8.45 -8.72 -12.66
N ASN A 246 8.05 -7.57 -12.08
CA ASN A 246 7.88 -6.29 -12.77
C ASN A 246 8.67 -5.13 -12.14
N LEU A 247 9.82 -5.40 -11.52
CA LEU A 247 10.66 -4.36 -10.91
C LEU A 247 11.11 -3.29 -11.90
N ALA A 248 11.21 -3.63 -13.19
CA ALA A 248 11.51 -2.65 -14.25
C ALA A 248 10.46 -1.54 -14.40
N ASN A 249 9.26 -1.71 -13.84
CA ASN A 249 8.23 -0.66 -13.84
C ASN A 249 8.52 0.46 -12.83
N ILE A 250 9.39 0.24 -11.84
CA ILE A 250 9.66 1.22 -10.79
C ILE A 250 10.09 2.57 -11.38
N GLY A 251 11.05 2.55 -12.31
CA GLY A 251 11.55 3.78 -12.93
C GLY A 251 10.45 4.59 -13.62
N ILE A 252 9.61 3.94 -14.43
CA ILE A 252 8.53 4.63 -15.14
C ILE A 252 7.44 5.14 -14.18
N LEU A 253 7.12 4.41 -13.10
CA LEU A 253 6.13 4.83 -12.11
C LEU A 253 6.61 6.04 -11.30
N ILE A 254 7.89 6.09 -10.94
CA ILE A 254 8.54 7.26 -10.30
C ILE A 254 8.43 8.48 -11.24
N LEU A 255 8.79 8.33 -12.50
CA LEU A 255 8.69 9.41 -13.49
C LEU A 255 7.23 9.84 -13.73
N SER A 256 6.27 8.95 -13.51
CA SER A 256 4.84 9.24 -13.64
C SER A 256 4.23 9.95 -12.43
N GLY A 257 5.00 10.14 -11.35
CA GLY A 257 4.52 10.94 -10.23
C GLY A 257 4.51 10.23 -8.87
N ALA A 258 5.05 9.00 -8.76
CA ALA A 258 5.14 8.34 -7.47
C ALA A 258 6.15 9.01 -6.53
N ASN A 259 5.79 9.10 -5.24
CA ASN A 259 6.65 9.55 -4.14
C ASN A 259 7.27 8.37 -3.37
N GLY A 260 6.61 7.21 -3.43
CA GLY A 260 7.03 6.00 -2.77
C GLY A 260 6.70 4.76 -3.58
N ILE A 261 7.35 3.68 -3.22
CA ILE A 261 7.20 2.37 -3.85
C ILE A 261 6.95 1.28 -2.82
N THR A 262 6.17 0.25 -3.18
CA THR A 262 5.71 -0.79 -2.26
C THR A 262 5.54 -2.16 -2.93
N LYS A 263 5.07 -3.14 -2.16
CA LYS A 263 4.72 -4.53 -2.56
C LYS A 263 5.91 -5.44 -2.89
N PHE A 264 7.02 -5.22 -2.24
CA PHE A 264 8.16 -6.14 -2.34
C PHE A 264 8.14 -7.18 -1.22
N PRO A 265 8.61 -8.40 -1.48
CA PRO A 265 8.93 -9.35 -0.42
C PRO A 265 10.22 -8.94 0.29
N LEU A 266 10.12 -7.91 1.10
CA LEU A 266 11.14 -7.05 1.67
C LEU A 266 12.38 -7.81 2.15
N PHE A 267 12.20 -8.70 3.13
CA PHE A 267 13.30 -9.43 3.74
C PHE A 267 13.98 -10.39 2.76
N LYS A 268 13.19 -11.01 1.85
CA LYS A 268 13.72 -11.91 0.83
C LYS A 268 14.52 -11.18 -0.25
N MET A 269 14.34 -9.88 -0.42
CA MET A 269 15.05 -9.09 -1.42
C MET A 269 16.29 -8.41 -0.85
N PHE A 270 16.36 -8.18 0.46
CA PHE A 270 17.47 -7.49 1.09
C PHE A 270 18.79 -8.21 0.82
N GLY A 271 19.80 -7.47 0.38
CA GLY A 271 21.13 -8.01 0.03
C GLY A 271 21.16 -8.86 -1.23
N THR A 272 20.06 -8.97 -2.01
CA THR A 272 19.97 -9.75 -3.24
C THR A 272 20.05 -8.88 -4.50
N LYS A 273 20.15 -9.56 -5.67
CA LYS A 273 20.05 -8.89 -6.98
C LYS A 273 18.75 -8.12 -7.19
N TYR A 274 17.67 -8.51 -6.52
CA TYR A 274 16.37 -7.84 -6.62
C TYR A 274 16.34 -6.51 -5.85
N GLY A 275 16.89 -6.50 -4.63
CA GLY A 275 17.06 -5.26 -3.87
C GLY A 275 17.97 -4.27 -4.60
N LYS A 276 19.10 -4.74 -5.10
CA LYS A 276 19.99 -3.93 -5.95
C LYS A 276 19.27 -3.37 -7.18
N ARG A 277 18.39 -4.16 -7.82
CA ARG A 277 17.60 -3.70 -8.96
C ARG A 277 16.68 -2.55 -8.58
N VAL A 278 16.02 -2.62 -7.42
CA VAL A 278 15.15 -1.51 -6.93
C VAL A 278 15.96 -0.23 -6.77
N GLU A 279 17.13 -0.27 -6.11
CA GLU A 279 17.99 0.90 -5.94
C GLU A 279 18.45 1.48 -7.29
N GLU A 280 18.78 0.61 -8.26
CA GLU A 280 19.16 1.06 -9.60
C GLU A 280 18.00 1.71 -10.36
N GLU A 281 16.78 1.17 -10.29
CA GLU A 281 15.61 1.78 -10.92
C GLU A 281 15.32 3.18 -10.37
N VAL A 282 15.41 3.36 -9.04
CA VAL A 282 15.27 4.67 -8.41
C VAL A 282 16.35 5.63 -8.89
N LYS A 283 17.60 5.19 -8.87
CA LYS A 283 18.78 5.99 -9.31
C LYS A 283 18.66 6.41 -10.77
N TRP A 284 18.29 5.48 -11.67
CA TRP A 284 18.18 5.78 -13.11
C TRP A 284 16.95 6.61 -13.45
N ALA A 285 15.93 6.63 -12.57
CA ALA A 285 14.85 7.61 -12.63
C ALA A 285 15.27 9.01 -12.14
N GLY A 286 16.54 9.23 -11.79
CA GLY A 286 17.06 10.49 -11.31
C GLY A 286 16.63 10.84 -9.89
N ARG A 287 16.40 9.85 -9.04
CA ARG A 287 15.92 10.00 -7.66
C ARG A 287 16.89 9.37 -6.65
N GLU A 288 16.64 9.66 -5.39
CA GLU A 288 17.34 9.11 -4.23
C GLU A 288 16.36 8.23 -3.43
N LEU A 289 16.80 7.03 -3.05
CA LEU A 289 16.02 6.15 -2.22
C LEU A 289 16.21 6.52 -0.74
N LYS A 290 15.12 6.69 -0.01
CA LYS A 290 15.16 6.73 1.45
C LYS A 290 15.38 5.32 1.97
N GLY A 291 16.46 5.13 2.74
CA GLY A 291 16.85 3.81 3.20
C GLY A 291 17.61 2.98 2.14
N THR A 292 17.73 1.68 2.37
CA THR A 292 18.56 0.81 1.52
C THR A 292 18.02 -0.61 1.44
N PHE A 293 18.33 -1.28 0.32
CA PHE A 293 18.17 -2.73 0.14
C PHE A 293 19.49 -3.49 0.16
N THR A 294 20.62 -2.80 0.20
CA THR A 294 21.95 -3.45 -0.01
C THR A 294 22.93 -3.20 1.11
N ASP A 295 22.78 -2.13 1.90
CA ASP A 295 23.69 -1.82 2.99
C ASP A 295 23.37 -2.61 4.26
N LYS A 296 24.07 -3.73 4.45
CA LYS A 296 23.93 -4.58 5.63
C LYS A 296 24.37 -3.92 6.94
N SER A 297 25.16 -2.85 6.89
CA SER A 297 25.59 -2.15 8.11
C SER A 297 24.43 -1.50 8.86
N GLN A 298 23.33 -1.19 8.16
CA GLN A 298 22.12 -0.61 8.73
C GLN A 298 21.31 -1.61 9.57
N LEU A 299 21.53 -2.91 9.40
CA LEU A 299 20.77 -3.94 10.16
C LEU A 299 21.07 -3.88 11.66
N GLY A 300 22.25 -3.40 12.04
CA GLY A 300 22.66 -3.35 13.45
C GLY A 300 22.82 -4.73 14.09
N PRO A 301 22.84 -4.84 15.41
CA PRO A 301 22.96 -6.12 16.10
C PRO A 301 21.74 -7.01 15.89
N GLU A 302 21.95 -8.33 15.80
CA GLU A 302 20.93 -9.34 15.51
C GLU A 302 19.80 -9.38 16.53
N LYS A 303 20.06 -8.99 17.79
CA LYS A 303 19.07 -8.97 18.87
C LYS A 303 18.54 -7.56 19.13
N SER A 304 17.23 -7.46 19.31
CA SER A 304 16.52 -6.26 19.76
C SER A 304 15.82 -6.53 21.07
N GLU A 305 15.75 -5.51 21.94
CA GLU A 305 14.97 -5.60 23.20
C GLU A 305 13.47 -5.85 22.94
N VAL A 306 12.98 -5.41 21.78
CA VAL A 306 11.56 -5.51 21.39
C VAL A 306 11.23 -6.83 20.69
N SER A 307 12.22 -7.47 20.03
CA SER A 307 12.01 -8.74 19.34
C SER A 307 13.25 -9.63 19.36
N PRO A 308 13.17 -10.78 20.03
CA PRO A 308 14.24 -11.78 20.02
C PRO A 308 14.34 -12.55 18.69
N ASP A 309 13.38 -12.38 17.78
CA ASP A 309 13.24 -13.18 16.55
C ASP A 309 13.80 -12.47 15.29
N LEU A 310 14.54 -11.36 15.43
CA LEU A 310 15.16 -10.66 14.29
C LEU A 310 16.03 -11.58 13.43
N ASP A 311 16.71 -12.55 14.05
CA ASP A 311 17.58 -13.51 13.37
C ASP A 311 16.85 -14.32 12.28
N LYS A 312 15.54 -14.57 12.45
CA LYS A 312 14.73 -15.30 11.45
C LYS A 312 14.43 -14.49 10.21
N PHE A 313 14.59 -13.17 10.27
CA PHE A 313 14.33 -12.28 9.14
C PHE A 313 15.61 -11.88 8.39
N ILE A 314 16.76 -11.97 9.05
CA ILE A 314 18.06 -11.52 8.52
C ILE A 314 18.79 -12.66 7.80
N ASN A 315 18.52 -13.92 8.13
CA ASN A 315 19.06 -15.14 7.53
C ASN A 315 18.01 -15.86 6.69
#